data_0239d25196369131a0dbad51b37bb2f6
#
_entry.id   0239d25196369131a0dbad51b37bb2f6
#
_cell.length_a   1.000
_cell.length_b   1.000
_cell.length_c   1.000
_cell.angle_alpha   90.00
_cell.angle_beta   90.00
_cell.angle_gamma   90.00
#
_symmetry.space_group_name_H-M   'P 1'
#
loop_
_entity.id
_entity.type
_entity.pdbx_description
1 polymer ?
#
loop_
_entity_poly.entity_id
_entity_poly.type
_entity_poly.pdbx_seq_one_letter_code
_entity_poly.pdbx_strand_id
1 'polypeptide(L)'
;MKKKVDLLGARPYNSSMMNKKTNINPKQGYAMLVNVKVHSGNYGGKEVANEVFPLVKGFAVGKNGGFITVDGTEVRGYPDREIRIKLVSKNDYEITQSDFAFGEEPVTSPILVDKTPAKKEATDEERLNEIRERFEILDEMTQGSIDGVVRGMVVTGPPGVGKSYGVEKVIEKNSMFDKLADKPLKYGTEKGAASAIGLYQLLYRYADPGSVLVLDDCDSILWDEVSLNLLKAALDSSAKRMISWNTESTALRREGVPEKFEFCGSVIFITNLKFDNAKGKIKDHLDAILSRCHYLDLTLDTMRDKMLRVKQIVGDGMLEKYNFSKDEVAGLVSYMEENKDKLREVSLRMVTKIADLKKMSPTRWARLAENTCIKRK
;
A
#
# COMPACT_ATOMS: atom_id res chain seq x y z
N MET A 1 -61.64 -29.38 -24.83
CA MET A 1 -62.83 -28.55 -24.56
C MET A 1 -62.36 -27.27 -23.92
N LYS A 2 -62.41 -26.16 -24.67
CA LYS A 2 -63.16 -24.90 -24.40
C LYS A 2 -62.72 -24.20 -23.08
N LYS A 3 -62.32 -22.97 -23.02
CA LYS A 3 -62.67 -21.76 -23.79
C LYS A 3 -61.65 -20.65 -23.58
N LYS A 4 -61.35 -19.91 -24.64
CA LYS A 4 -60.88 -18.54 -24.69
C LYS A 4 -61.84 -17.61 -23.94
N VAL A 5 -61.31 -16.54 -23.34
CA VAL A 5 -61.97 -15.23 -23.33
C VAL A 5 -60.92 -14.16 -23.55
N ASP A 6 -61.01 -13.50 -24.69
CA ASP A 6 -60.47 -12.19 -25.03
C ASP A 6 -61.30 -11.10 -24.36
N LEU A 7 -60.71 -9.96 -24.10
CA LEU A 7 -61.30 -8.61 -24.31
C LEU A 7 -60.28 -7.52 -23.96
N LEU A 8 -59.80 -6.85 -25.03
CA LEU A 8 -59.91 -5.40 -25.33
C LEU A 8 -59.27 -4.49 -24.29
N GLY A 9 -58.28 -3.72 -24.55
CA GLY A 9 -58.03 -2.85 -25.70
C GLY A 9 -57.77 -1.44 -25.18
N ALA A 10 -56.51 -0.97 -25.16
CA ALA A 10 -56.22 0.46 -25.16
C ALA A 10 -54.86 0.70 -25.84
N ARG A 11 -54.90 1.53 -26.87
CA ARG A 11 -53.80 1.92 -27.74
C ARG A 11 -52.77 2.83 -27.07
N PRO A 12 -51.57 2.94 -27.65
CA PRO A 12 -50.37 3.47 -26.99
C PRO A 12 -50.33 4.99 -27.05
N TYR A 13 -49.87 5.59 -25.97
CA TYR A 13 -49.41 6.99 -25.96
C TYR A 13 -47.95 7.04 -26.34
N ASN A 14 -47.69 7.63 -27.50
CA ASN A 14 -46.39 7.89 -28.03
C ASN A 14 -45.76 9.07 -27.26
N SER A 15 -44.70 8.87 -26.52
CA SER A 15 -43.81 9.95 -26.13
C SER A 15 -42.37 9.52 -26.38
N SER A 16 -41.99 9.75 -27.64
CA SER A 16 -40.56 9.90 -27.98
C SER A 16 -40.12 11.22 -27.39
N MET A 17 -39.40 11.17 -26.28
CA MET A 17 -38.38 12.15 -25.87
C MET A 17 -37.72 11.68 -24.58
N MET A 18 -36.37 11.72 -24.61
CA MET A 18 -35.46 11.66 -23.50
C MET A 18 -35.25 10.30 -22.79
N ASN A 19 -34.39 9.52 -23.35
CA ASN A 19 -33.52 8.65 -22.59
C ASN A 19 -32.07 8.82 -23.09
N LYS A 20 -31.45 9.94 -22.77
CA LYS A 20 -29.98 9.97 -22.66
C LYS A 20 -29.63 9.23 -21.39
N LYS A 21 -29.23 7.98 -21.51
CA LYS A 21 -28.58 7.22 -20.44
C LYS A 21 -27.28 7.93 -20.10
N THR A 22 -27.27 8.72 -19.06
CA THR A 22 -26.04 9.08 -18.35
C THR A 22 -25.52 7.82 -17.71
N ASN A 23 -24.47 7.26 -18.28
CA ASN A 23 -23.65 6.24 -17.64
C ASN A 23 -22.90 6.89 -16.48
N ILE A 24 -23.53 6.97 -15.33
CA ILE A 24 -22.87 7.31 -14.07
C ILE A 24 -22.17 6.02 -13.62
N ASN A 25 -20.87 6.00 -13.75
CA ASN A 25 -19.99 4.95 -13.25
C ASN A 25 -19.95 5.05 -11.71
N PRO A 26 -20.42 4.06 -10.93
CA PRO A 26 -20.54 4.18 -9.47
C PRO A 26 -19.21 3.99 -8.71
N LYS A 27 -18.06 4.27 -9.33
CA LYS A 27 -16.72 4.17 -8.74
C LYS A 27 -16.00 5.49 -8.56
N GLN A 28 -16.70 6.61 -8.57
CA GLN A 28 -16.10 7.89 -8.12
C GLN A 28 -16.55 8.15 -6.68
N GLY A 29 -15.67 7.76 -5.73
CA GLY A 29 -15.65 8.42 -4.44
C GLY A 29 -15.52 9.93 -4.66
N TYR A 30 -16.15 10.72 -3.80
CA TYR A 30 -16.19 12.18 -3.85
C TYR A 30 -14.82 12.78 -4.17
N ALA A 31 -14.53 12.99 -5.45
CA ALA A 31 -13.40 13.79 -5.88
C ALA A 31 -13.81 15.24 -5.62
N MET A 32 -13.12 15.93 -4.71
CA MET A 32 -13.19 17.38 -4.61
C MET A 32 -12.92 17.95 -6.01
N LEU A 33 -13.90 18.63 -6.59
CA LEU A 33 -13.72 19.36 -7.85
C LEU A 33 -12.79 20.54 -7.58
N VAL A 34 -11.53 20.38 -7.93
CA VAL A 34 -10.52 21.44 -7.84
C VAL A 34 -10.64 22.27 -9.11
N ASN A 35 -10.97 23.54 -8.99
CA ASN A 35 -10.97 24.46 -10.12
C ASN A 35 -9.62 25.14 -10.29
N VAL A 36 -9.28 25.46 -11.52
CA VAL A 36 -8.08 26.20 -11.89
C VAL A 36 -8.45 27.45 -12.66
N LYS A 37 -7.91 28.59 -12.25
CA LYS A 37 -7.99 29.84 -13.00
C LYS A 37 -6.74 29.97 -13.86
N VAL A 38 -6.92 30.03 -15.17
CA VAL A 38 -5.84 30.20 -16.14
C VAL A 38 -5.67 31.68 -16.39
N HIS A 39 -4.51 32.24 -16.00
CA HIS A 39 -4.19 33.66 -16.23
C HIS A 39 -3.78 33.94 -17.67
N SER A 40 -2.98 33.07 -18.25
CA SER A 40 -2.52 33.14 -19.64
C SER A 40 -2.23 31.75 -20.20
N GLY A 41 -2.87 31.41 -21.31
CA GLY A 41 -2.68 30.11 -21.97
C GLY A 41 -3.18 30.14 -23.43
N ASN A 42 -3.03 29.00 -24.12
CA ASN A 42 -3.49 28.82 -25.48
C ASN A 42 -4.14 27.47 -25.70
N TYR A 43 -5.33 27.46 -26.28
CA TYR A 43 -6.03 26.27 -26.70
C TYR A 43 -6.36 26.33 -28.19
N GLY A 44 -5.71 25.49 -29.01
CA GLY A 44 -6.00 25.39 -30.46
C GLY A 44 -5.83 26.68 -31.22
N GLY A 45 -4.95 27.60 -30.78
CA GLY A 45 -4.76 28.92 -31.38
C GLY A 45 -5.61 30.02 -30.75
N LYS A 46 -6.57 29.70 -29.89
CA LYS A 46 -7.37 30.64 -29.09
C LYS A 46 -6.63 30.98 -27.80
N GLU A 47 -6.50 32.27 -27.51
CA GLU A 47 -5.97 32.74 -26.23
C GLU A 47 -6.97 32.47 -25.11
N VAL A 48 -6.44 31.95 -23.99
CA VAL A 48 -7.19 31.66 -22.76
C VAL A 48 -6.66 32.59 -21.69
N ALA A 49 -7.46 33.56 -21.25
CA ALA A 49 -7.05 34.52 -20.25
C ALA A 49 -8.14 34.72 -19.18
N ASN A 50 -7.73 34.55 -17.91
CA ASN A 50 -8.61 34.69 -16.73
C ASN A 50 -9.87 33.79 -16.73
N GLU A 51 -9.80 32.65 -17.40
CA GLU A 51 -10.90 31.67 -17.43
C GLU A 51 -10.71 30.58 -16.35
N VAL A 52 -11.83 30.09 -15.80
CA VAL A 52 -11.84 29.06 -14.76
C VAL A 52 -12.35 27.75 -15.33
N PHE A 53 -11.65 26.66 -15.02
CA PHE A 53 -11.97 25.31 -15.48
C PHE A 53 -11.87 24.31 -14.32
N PRO A 54 -12.65 23.22 -14.33
CA PRO A 54 -12.38 22.08 -13.49
C PRO A 54 -11.03 21.43 -13.87
N LEU A 55 -10.13 21.27 -12.91
CA LEU A 55 -8.80 20.70 -13.12
C LEU A 55 -8.87 19.19 -13.16
N VAL A 56 -8.39 18.59 -14.26
CA VAL A 56 -8.27 17.12 -14.42
C VAL A 56 -6.85 16.64 -14.09
N LYS A 57 -5.83 17.36 -14.64
CA LYS A 57 -4.41 17.05 -14.36
C LYS A 57 -3.60 18.34 -14.30
N GLY A 58 -2.75 18.44 -13.29
CA GLY A 58 -1.85 19.56 -13.09
C GLY A 58 -0.81 19.74 -14.20
N PHE A 59 0.06 20.70 -14.03
CA PHE A 59 1.07 21.08 -15.02
C PHE A 59 1.99 19.93 -15.40
N ALA A 60 2.10 19.69 -16.70
CA ALA A 60 3.01 18.71 -17.28
C ALA A 60 3.78 19.31 -18.45
N VAL A 61 4.99 18.83 -18.71
CA VAL A 61 5.81 19.26 -19.85
C VAL A 61 5.78 18.17 -20.92
N GLY A 62 5.32 18.52 -22.11
CA GLY A 62 5.30 17.66 -23.29
C GLY A 62 6.30 18.11 -24.36
N LYS A 63 6.32 17.41 -25.51
CA LYS A 63 7.21 17.75 -26.66
C LYS A 63 7.04 19.18 -27.16
N ASN A 64 5.87 19.80 -26.95
CA ASN A 64 5.49 21.13 -27.48
C ASN A 64 5.33 22.17 -26.36
N GLY A 65 5.97 22.01 -25.21
CA GLY A 65 5.91 22.94 -24.07
C GLY A 65 5.07 22.47 -22.91
N GLY A 66 4.85 23.35 -21.93
CA GLY A 66 4.05 23.10 -20.75
C GLY A 66 2.55 23.11 -21.04
N PHE A 67 1.76 22.33 -20.30
CA PHE A 67 0.30 22.33 -20.40
C PHE A 67 -0.35 21.81 -19.11
N ILE A 68 -1.62 22.18 -18.93
CA ILE A 68 -2.53 21.55 -17.94
C ILE A 68 -3.65 20.84 -18.70
N THR A 69 -4.28 19.85 -18.06
CA THR A 69 -5.48 19.20 -18.58
C THR A 69 -6.67 19.62 -17.72
N VAL A 70 -7.69 20.18 -18.34
CA VAL A 70 -8.90 20.68 -17.70
C VAL A 70 -10.14 20.11 -18.36
N ASP A 71 -11.28 20.12 -17.68
CA ASP A 71 -12.55 19.78 -18.29
C ASP A 71 -13.16 21.03 -18.94
N GLY A 72 -13.46 20.91 -20.23
CA GLY A 72 -14.13 21.98 -21.01
C GLY A 72 -15.64 21.91 -20.92
N THR A 73 -16.22 20.85 -20.31
CA THR A 73 -17.66 20.67 -20.13
C THR A 73 -18.23 21.86 -19.33
N GLU A 74 -19.32 22.43 -19.82
CA GLU A 74 -19.98 23.60 -19.21
C GLU A 74 -19.20 24.92 -19.27
N VAL A 75 -17.97 24.94 -19.84
CA VAL A 75 -17.22 26.19 -20.05
C VAL A 75 -17.53 26.78 -21.43
N ARG A 76 -18.18 27.95 -21.46
CA ARG A 76 -18.66 28.56 -22.71
C ARG A 76 -17.54 28.79 -23.71
N GLY A 77 -17.67 28.15 -24.87
CA GLY A 77 -16.70 28.30 -25.98
C GLY A 77 -15.61 27.25 -26.02
N TYR A 78 -15.73 26.21 -25.23
CA TYR A 78 -14.85 25.03 -25.24
C TYR A 78 -15.69 23.73 -25.46
N PRO A 79 -15.05 22.66 -25.96
CA PRO A 79 -15.77 21.40 -26.21
C PRO A 79 -16.08 20.65 -24.90
N ASP A 80 -17.20 19.93 -24.88
CA ASP A 80 -17.65 19.09 -23.75
C ASP A 80 -16.78 17.85 -23.57
N ARG A 81 -15.50 18.04 -23.25
CA ARG A 81 -14.50 17.00 -23.00
C ARG A 81 -13.26 17.55 -22.31
N GLU A 82 -12.38 16.67 -21.87
CA GLU A 82 -11.05 17.03 -21.41
C GLU A 82 -10.23 17.72 -22.52
N ILE A 83 -9.68 18.86 -22.20
CA ILE A 83 -8.86 19.68 -23.12
C ILE A 83 -7.49 19.98 -22.49
N ARG A 84 -6.49 20.24 -23.34
CA ARG A 84 -5.16 20.65 -22.90
C ARG A 84 -4.92 22.11 -23.24
N ILE A 85 -4.72 22.92 -22.21
CA ILE A 85 -4.36 24.34 -22.37
C ILE A 85 -2.84 24.45 -22.27
N LYS A 86 -2.21 24.99 -23.31
CA LYS A 86 -0.77 25.25 -23.33
C LYS A 86 -0.47 26.45 -22.44
N LEU A 87 0.56 26.34 -21.61
CA LEU A 87 1.05 27.37 -20.71
C LEU A 87 2.55 27.57 -20.94
N VAL A 88 3.03 28.79 -20.72
CA VAL A 88 4.46 29.11 -20.81
C VAL A 88 5.15 28.76 -19.49
N SER A 89 4.49 29.00 -18.36
CA SER A 89 5.04 28.83 -17.02
C SER A 89 4.02 28.17 -16.09
N LYS A 90 4.51 27.60 -14.99
CA LYS A 90 3.66 27.15 -13.87
C LYS A 90 2.92 28.30 -13.17
N ASN A 91 3.35 29.52 -13.36
CA ASN A 91 2.74 30.73 -12.78
C ASN A 91 1.56 31.26 -13.61
N ASP A 92 1.30 30.67 -14.78
CA ASP A 92 0.23 31.08 -15.67
C ASP A 92 -1.15 30.58 -15.26
N TYR A 93 -1.24 29.84 -14.14
CA TYR A 93 -2.49 29.41 -13.57
C TYR A 93 -2.40 29.34 -12.03
N GLU A 94 -3.54 29.46 -11.38
CA GLU A 94 -3.69 29.23 -9.95
C GLU A 94 -4.83 28.24 -9.66
N ILE A 95 -4.72 27.48 -8.58
CA ILE A 95 -5.74 26.53 -8.15
C ILE A 95 -6.71 27.26 -7.24
N THR A 96 -8.00 27.29 -7.62
CA THR A 96 -9.08 27.87 -6.83
C THR A 96 -9.96 26.74 -6.30
N GLN A 97 -10.15 26.66 -4.97
CA GLN A 97 -11.15 25.77 -4.37
C GLN A 97 -12.50 26.48 -4.39
N SER A 98 -13.52 25.86 -4.98
CA SER A 98 -14.90 26.33 -4.86
C SER A 98 -15.69 25.35 -4.01
N ASP A 99 -16.11 25.76 -2.83
CA ASP A 99 -17.17 25.12 -2.07
C ASP A 99 -18.51 25.49 -2.72
N PHE A 100 -19.13 24.55 -3.42
CA PHE A 100 -20.54 24.69 -3.78
C PHE A 100 -21.41 24.10 -2.68
N ALA A 101 -21.88 24.96 -1.77
CA ALA A 101 -23.10 24.73 -1.03
C ALA A 101 -24.29 25.22 -1.89
N PHE A 102 -25.31 24.38 -2.04
CA PHE A 102 -26.55 24.75 -2.71
C PHE A 102 -27.26 25.88 -1.96
N GLY A 103 -27.49 27.00 -2.65
CA GLY A 103 -28.49 28.02 -2.36
C GLY A 103 -28.06 29.06 -1.34
N GLU A 104 -27.59 30.22 -1.84
CA GLU A 104 -28.01 31.57 -1.41
C GLU A 104 -27.19 32.63 -2.19
N GLU A 105 -27.78 33.83 -2.42
CA GLU A 105 -27.27 34.89 -3.28
C GLU A 105 -25.97 35.52 -2.78
N PRO A 106 -25.17 36.21 -3.65
CA PRO A 106 -23.83 36.67 -3.29
C PRO A 106 -23.88 37.90 -2.39
N VAL A 107 -23.41 37.74 -1.16
CA VAL A 107 -23.09 38.85 -0.28
C VAL A 107 -21.65 39.30 -0.56
N THR A 108 -21.53 40.46 -1.17
CA THR A 108 -20.23 41.16 -1.35
C THR A 108 -19.74 41.65 0.02
N SER A 109 -18.76 40.98 0.59
CA SER A 109 -17.91 41.50 1.65
C SER A 109 -16.47 41.08 1.40
N PRO A 110 -15.46 41.97 1.64
CA PRO A 110 -14.08 41.64 1.36
C PRO A 110 -13.59 40.56 2.33
N ILE A 111 -13.35 39.38 1.77
CA ILE A 111 -12.80 38.26 2.55
C ILE A 111 -11.33 38.60 2.81
N LEU A 112 -11.05 38.92 4.06
CA LEU A 112 -9.70 38.85 4.62
C LEU A 112 -9.12 37.50 4.24
N VAL A 113 -8.00 37.51 3.53
CA VAL A 113 -7.20 36.33 3.21
C VAL A 113 -6.72 35.78 4.54
N ASP A 114 -7.51 34.84 5.07
CA ASP A 114 -7.04 33.99 6.18
C ASP A 114 -5.95 33.10 5.57
N LYS A 115 -4.71 33.44 5.89
CA LYS A 115 -3.57 32.59 5.62
C LYS A 115 -3.85 31.29 6.35
N THR A 116 -4.35 30.28 5.62
CA THR A 116 -4.34 28.91 6.13
C THR A 116 -2.92 28.66 6.63
N PRO A 117 -2.72 28.36 7.91
CA PRO A 117 -1.37 28.17 8.42
C PRO A 117 -0.76 27.04 7.59
N ALA A 118 0.38 27.32 6.96
CA ALA A 118 1.18 26.29 6.31
C ALA A 118 1.21 25.12 7.28
N LYS A 119 0.77 23.92 6.84
CA LYS A 119 0.73 22.71 7.67
C LYS A 119 2.10 22.66 8.36
N LYS A 120 2.17 22.96 9.65
CA LYS A 120 3.43 22.93 10.39
C LYS A 120 4.00 21.55 10.13
N GLU A 121 5.22 21.48 9.60
CA GLU A 121 5.89 20.19 9.48
C GLU A 121 5.91 19.59 10.89
N ALA A 122 5.40 18.35 11.00
CA ALA A 122 5.38 17.62 12.25
C ALA A 122 6.79 17.60 12.85
N THR A 123 6.89 17.79 14.13
CA THR A 123 8.18 17.69 14.85
C THR A 123 8.76 16.29 14.70
N ASP A 124 10.06 16.10 14.96
CA ASP A 124 10.67 14.77 14.95
C ASP A 124 10.02 13.83 15.97
N GLU A 125 9.56 14.38 17.10
CA GLU A 125 8.90 13.61 18.15
C GLU A 125 7.50 13.14 17.73
N GLU A 126 6.70 14.02 17.15
CA GLU A 126 5.38 13.68 16.60
C GLU A 126 5.52 12.63 15.50
N ARG A 127 6.47 12.81 14.61
CA ARG A 127 6.71 11.88 13.51
C ARG A 127 7.22 10.52 13.98
N LEU A 128 8.08 10.52 15.01
CA LEU A 128 8.56 9.30 15.65
C LEU A 128 7.42 8.52 16.31
N ASN A 129 6.48 9.20 16.97
CA ASN A 129 5.32 8.59 17.58
C ASN A 129 4.38 7.97 16.52
N GLU A 130 4.12 8.67 15.42
CA GLU A 130 3.35 8.10 14.30
C GLU A 130 4.00 6.83 13.72
N ILE A 131 5.33 6.83 13.57
CA ILE A 131 6.07 5.66 13.10
C ILE A 131 5.95 4.52 14.12
N ARG A 132 6.10 4.81 15.42
CA ARG A 132 5.99 3.83 16.50
C ARG A 132 4.62 3.18 16.49
N GLU A 133 3.55 3.96 16.47
CA GLU A 133 2.16 3.50 16.45
C GLU A 133 1.90 2.51 15.29
N ARG A 134 2.41 2.78 14.09
CA ARG A 134 2.25 1.85 12.95
C ARG A 134 2.88 0.48 13.21
N PHE A 135 4.00 0.41 13.92
CA PHE A 135 4.65 -0.85 14.27
C PHE A 135 4.01 -1.53 15.48
N GLU A 136 3.42 -0.77 16.41
CA GLU A 136 2.58 -1.29 17.49
C GLU A 136 1.32 -1.95 16.89
N ILE A 137 0.69 -1.32 15.90
CA ILE A 137 -0.41 -1.93 15.14
C ILE A 137 0.03 -3.23 14.45
N LEU A 138 1.25 -3.31 13.91
CA LEU A 138 1.78 -4.58 13.36
C LEU A 138 1.83 -5.68 14.42
N ASP A 139 2.33 -5.35 15.63
CA ASP A 139 2.44 -6.29 16.74
C ASP A 139 1.03 -6.75 17.18
N GLU A 140 0.07 -5.84 17.32
CA GLU A 140 -1.33 -6.14 17.67
C GLU A 140 -2.03 -7.00 16.62
N MET A 141 -1.88 -6.66 15.35
CA MET A 141 -2.47 -7.42 14.24
C MET A 141 -1.86 -8.82 14.10
N THR A 142 -0.57 -8.96 14.41
CA THR A 142 0.10 -10.26 14.46
C THR A 142 -0.46 -11.08 15.62
N GLN A 143 -0.66 -10.49 16.80
CA GLN A 143 -1.30 -11.15 17.93
C GLN A 143 -2.74 -11.57 17.57
N GLY A 144 -3.52 -10.70 16.92
CA GLY A 144 -4.86 -11.03 16.44
C GLY A 144 -4.89 -12.18 15.44
N SER A 145 -3.80 -12.38 14.66
CA SER A 145 -3.66 -13.55 13.77
C SER A 145 -3.40 -14.83 14.56
N ILE A 146 -2.62 -14.77 15.64
CA ILE A 146 -2.36 -15.89 16.56
C ILE A 146 -3.64 -16.29 17.30
N ASP A 147 -4.43 -15.30 17.72
CA ASP A 147 -5.69 -15.50 18.44
C ASP A 147 -6.82 -15.97 17.49
N GLY A 148 -6.57 -16.07 16.18
CA GLY A 148 -7.52 -16.50 15.16
C GLY A 148 -8.61 -15.47 14.82
N VAL A 149 -8.51 -14.24 15.31
CA VAL A 149 -9.44 -13.13 15.00
C VAL A 149 -9.14 -12.55 13.63
N VAL A 150 -7.85 -12.36 13.30
CA VAL A 150 -7.37 -11.88 12.02
C VAL A 150 -7.02 -13.05 11.11
N ARG A 151 -7.85 -13.33 10.10
CA ARG A 151 -7.65 -14.46 9.18
C ARG A 151 -6.55 -14.25 8.17
N GLY A 152 -6.34 -13.00 7.78
CA GLY A 152 -5.33 -12.64 6.80
C GLY A 152 -4.87 -11.20 6.94
N MET A 153 -3.56 -11.00 6.83
CA MET A 153 -2.92 -9.69 6.85
C MET A 153 -1.87 -9.59 5.75
N VAL A 154 -1.85 -8.48 5.05
CA VAL A 154 -0.79 -8.12 4.10
C VAL A 154 -0.01 -6.94 4.67
N VAL A 155 1.29 -7.14 4.86
CA VAL A 155 2.22 -6.13 5.38
C VAL A 155 3.16 -5.68 4.26
N THR A 156 3.06 -4.42 3.89
CA THR A 156 3.92 -3.83 2.84
C THR A 156 4.85 -2.76 3.41
N GLY A 157 5.83 -2.36 2.63
CA GLY A 157 6.76 -1.29 2.97
C GLY A 157 8.16 -1.56 2.44
N PRO A 158 9.07 -0.58 2.50
CA PRO A 158 10.42 -0.72 1.97
C PRO A 158 11.22 -1.80 2.71
N PRO A 159 12.24 -2.37 2.05
CA PRO A 159 13.10 -3.36 2.68
C PRO A 159 13.88 -2.74 3.87
N GLY A 160 14.09 -3.55 4.92
CA GLY A 160 14.91 -3.18 6.06
C GLY A 160 14.31 -2.18 7.04
N VAL A 161 12.95 -2.00 7.05
CA VAL A 161 12.25 -1.17 8.06
C VAL A 161 11.85 -1.94 9.33
N GLY A 162 11.95 -3.28 9.30
CA GLY A 162 11.66 -4.14 10.46
C GLY A 162 10.36 -4.93 10.38
N LYS A 163 9.72 -5.06 9.19
CA LYS A 163 8.47 -5.83 9.00
C LYS A 163 8.56 -7.25 9.54
N SER A 164 9.46 -8.05 8.97
CA SER A 164 9.65 -9.46 9.34
C SER A 164 10.06 -9.60 10.80
N TYR A 165 10.94 -8.72 11.30
CA TYR A 165 11.36 -8.72 12.68
C TYR A 165 10.19 -8.49 13.65
N GLY A 166 9.29 -7.53 13.38
CA GLY A 166 8.11 -7.29 14.21
C GLY A 166 7.23 -8.52 14.31
N VAL A 167 6.88 -9.12 13.18
CA VAL A 167 6.06 -10.35 13.13
C VAL A 167 6.74 -11.51 13.86
N GLU A 168 8.03 -11.79 13.55
CA GLU A 168 8.80 -12.88 14.18
C GLU A 168 8.89 -12.72 15.70
N LYS A 169 9.12 -11.49 16.20
CA LYS A 169 9.19 -11.19 17.64
C LYS A 169 7.91 -11.57 18.37
N VAL A 170 6.74 -11.23 17.82
CA VAL A 170 5.45 -11.58 18.44
C VAL A 170 5.23 -13.08 18.40
N ILE A 171 5.54 -13.74 17.28
CA ILE A 171 5.45 -15.19 17.13
C ILE A 171 6.37 -15.92 18.11
N GLU A 172 7.62 -15.49 18.23
CA GLU A 172 8.59 -16.10 19.16
C GLU A 172 8.12 -16.02 20.60
N LYS A 173 7.60 -14.86 21.01
CA LYS A 173 7.04 -14.65 22.36
C LYS A 173 5.92 -15.65 22.64
N ASN A 174 5.02 -15.87 21.68
CA ASN A 174 3.89 -16.79 21.82
C ASN A 174 4.29 -18.29 21.72
N SER A 175 5.36 -18.59 20.97
CA SER A 175 5.83 -19.96 20.78
C SER A 175 6.79 -20.46 21.86
N MET A 176 7.21 -19.59 22.79
CA MET A 176 8.22 -19.93 23.81
C MET A 176 7.81 -21.14 24.67
N PHE A 177 6.58 -21.19 25.16
CA PHE A 177 6.08 -22.30 25.99
C PHE A 177 5.92 -23.59 25.18
N ASP A 178 5.49 -23.52 23.92
CA ASP A 178 5.37 -24.70 23.07
C ASP A 178 6.75 -25.29 22.75
N LYS A 179 7.74 -24.42 22.49
CA LYS A 179 9.15 -24.82 22.29
C LYS A 179 9.72 -25.49 23.53
N LEU A 180 9.48 -24.95 24.74
CA LEU A 180 9.94 -25.51 26.00
C LEU A 180 9.27 -26.83 26.33
N ALA A 181 8.02 -27.05 25.89
CA ALA A 181 7.24 -28.25 26.11
C ALA A 181 7.40 -29.30 24.99
N ASP A 182 8.29 -29.07 24.03
CA ASP A 182 8.52 -29.91 22.83
C ASP A 182 7.24 -30.23 22.06
N LYS A 183 6.32 -29.25 22.00
CA LYS A 183 5.08 -29.36 21.23
C LYS A 183 5.28 -28.93 19.78
N PRO A 184 4.47 -29.46 18.85
CA PRO A 184 4.47 -29.00 17.48
C PRO A 184 4.22 -27.49 17.40
N LEU A 185 5.07 -26.76 16.66
CA LEU A 185 4.91 -25.34 16.48
C LEU A 185 3.71 -25.04 15.57
N LYS A 186 2.84 -24.17 16.06
CA LYS A 186 1.66 -23.69 15.31
C LYS A 186 2.01 -22.57 14.32
N TYR A 187 3.26 -22.13 14.30
CA TYR A 187 3.69 -20.98 13.52
C TYR A 187 4.82 -21.37 12.58
N GLY A 188 4.73 -20.96 11.33
CA GLY A 188 5.79 -21.14 10.35
C GLY A 188 6.04 -19.91 9.52
N THR A 189 7.31 -19.60 9.30
CA THR A 189 7.75 -18.54 8.39
C THR A 189 8.45 -19.17 7.19
N GLU A 190 7.86 -18.98 6.03
CA GLU A 190 8.45 -19.41 4.76
C GLU A 190 9.00 -18.19 4.03
N LYS A 191 10.23 -18.31 3.51
CA LYS A 191 10.93 -17.23 2.82
C LYS A 191 11.36 -17.69 1.42
N GLY A 192 11.16 -16.84 0.44
CA GLY A 192 11.60 -17.07 -0.94
C GLY A 192 10.52 -17.63 -1.86
N ALA A 193 10.84 -18.60 -2.71
CA ALA A 193 9.93 -19.10 -3.74
C ALA A 193 9.13 -20.32 -3.27
N ALA A 194 7.84 -20.29 -3.49
CA ALA A 194 6.97 -21.46 -3.33
C ALA A 194 6.20 -21.71 -4.61
N SER A 195 6.06 -23.01 -4.98
CA SER A 195 5.13 -23.42 -6.04
C SER A 195 3.72 -23.57 -5.49
N ALA A 196 2.70 -23.64 -6.36
CA ALA A 196 1.32 -23.86 -5.94
C ALA A 196 1.15 -25.14 -5.09
N ILE A 197 1.85 -26.23 -5.45
CA ILE A 197 1.83 -27.47 -4.65
C ILE A 197 2.49 -27.24 -3.28
N GLY A 198 3.61 -26.56 -3.24
CA GLY A 198 4.27 -26.19 -1.99
C GLY A 198 3.38 -25.32 -1.10
N LEU A 199 2.71 -24.32 -1.69
CA LEU A 199 1.74 -23.51 -0.95
C LEU A 199 0.57 -24.34 -0.41
N TYR A 200 0.04 -25.28 -1.20
CA TYR A 200 -1.03 -26.18 -0.76
C TYR A 200 -0.61 -27.02 0.45
N GLN A 201 0.62 -27.57 0.41
CA GLN A 201 1.20 -28.31 1.55
C GLN A 201 1.39 -27.45 2.80
N LEU A 202 1.86 -26.21 2.62
CA LEU A 202 2.01 -25.24 3.70
C LEU A 202 0.65 -24.88 4.34
N LEU A 203 -0.36 -24.59 3.52
CA LEU A 203 -1.71 -24.32 4.00
C LEU A 203 -2.28 -25.52 4.76
N TYR A 204 -2.03 -26.75 4.33
CA TYR A 204 -2.44 -27.96 5.08
C TYR A 204 -1.71 -28.08 6.41
N ARG A 205 -0.39 -27.86 6.42
CA ARG A 205 0.44 -27.93 7.64
C ARG A 205 -0.01 -26.97 8.74
N TYR A 206 -0.48 -25.78 8.34
CA TYR A 206 -0.95 -24.73 9.25
C TYR A 206 -2.48 -24.56 9.19
N ALA A 207 -3.21 -25.63 8.91
CA ALA A 207 -4.67 -25.57 8.78
C ALA A 207 -5.41 -25.50 10.12
N ASP A 208 -4.79 -25.92 11.21
CA ASP A 208 -5.43 -26.01 12.53
C ASP A 208 -5.73 -24.61 13.12
N PRO A 209 -6.77 -24.50 13.99
CA PRO A 209 -7.06 -23.27 14.70
C PRO A 209 -5.88 -22.77 15.53
N GLY A 210 -5.61 -21.46 15.44
CA GLY A 210 -4.51 -20.79 16.11
C GLY A 210 -3.14 -21.03 15.45
N SER A 211 -3.11 -21.66 14.27
CA SER A 211 -1.90 -21.74 13.46
C SER A 211 -1.74 -20.50 12.58
N VAL A 212 -0.50 -20.06 12.36
CA VAL A 212 -0.18 -18.90 11.51
C VAL A 212 0.90 -19.28 10.51
N LEU A 213 0.59 -19.09 9.22
CA LEU A 213 1.54 -19.19 8.14
C LEU A 213 2.02 -17.78 7.74
N VAL A 214 3.31 -17.51 7.92
CA VAL A 214 3.95 -16.27 7.47
C VAL A 214 4.64 -16.53 6.14
N LEU A 215 4.26 -15.80 5.10
CA LEU A 215 4.89 -15.80 3.77
C LEU A 215 5.71 -14.53 3.64
N ASP A 216 7.03 -14.61 3.84
CA ASP A 216 7.95 -13.48 3.87
C ASP A 216 8.76 -13.43 2.56
N ASP A 217 8.56 -12.36 1.77
CA ASP A 217 9.15 -12.18 0.43
C ASP A 217 8.84 -13.37 -0.54
N CYS A 218 7.70 -14.06 -0.35
CA CYS A 218 7.24 -15.14 -1.22
C CYS A 218 6.46 -14.59 -2.43
N ASP A 219 6.95 -13.55 -3.06
CA ASP A 219 6.26 -12.79 -4.11
C ASP A 219 5.91 -13.63 -5.36
N SER A 220 6.63 -14.74 -5.60
CA SER A 220 6.32 -15.68 -6.69
C SER A 220 4.89 -16.22 -6.64
N ILE A 221 4.33 -16.38 -5.44
CA ILE A 221 2.94 -16.84 -5.21
C ILE A 221 1.93 -15.85 -5.82
N LEU A 222 2.23 -14.56 -5.78
CA LEU A 222 1.36 -13.50 -6.28
C LEU A 222 1.33 -13.41 -7.82
N TRP A 223 2.25 -14.09 -8.51
CA TRP A 223 2.33 -14.14 -9.97
C TRP A 223 1.80 -15.45 -10.54
N ASP A 224 1.43 -16.42 -9.69
CA ASP A 224 0.89 -17.70 -10.09
C ASP A 224 -0.62 -17.78 -9.83
N GLU A 225 -1.41 -17.97 -10.89
CA GLU A 225 -2.88 -17.96 -10.80
C GLU A 225 -3.42 -19.07 -9.89
N VAL A 226 -2.79 -20.25 -9.88
CA VAL A 226 -3.20 -21.37 -9.01
C VAL A 226 -2.96 -21.03 -7.56
N SER A 227 -1.79 -20.49 -7.23
CA SER A 227 -1.45 -20.03 -5.88
C SER A 227 -2.40 -18.93 -5.38
N LEU A 228 -2.73 -17.97 -6.26
CA LEU A 228 -3.68 -16.91 -5.94
C LEU A 228 -5.09 -17.46 -5.65
N ASN A 229 -5.53 -18.50 -6.38
CA ASN A 229 -6.82 -19.14 -6.12
C ASN A 229 -6.82 -19.91 -4.79
N LEU A 230 -5.71 -20.58 -4.44
CA LEU A 230 -5.53 -21.22 -3.13
C LEU A 230 -5.58 -20.19 -1.99
N LEU A 231 -4.89 -19.07 -2.14
CA LEU A 231 -4.93 -17.97 -1.15
C LEU A 231 -6.34 -17.39 -1.00
N LYS A 232 -7.07 -17.18 -2.10
CA LYS A 232 -8.46 -16.70 -2.02
C LYS A 232 -9.36 -17.66 -1.25
N ALA A 233 -9.17 -18.99 -1.43
CA ALA A 233 -9.90 -19.99 -0.69
C ALA A 233 -9.51 -20.01 0.80
N ALA A 234 -8.22 -19.87 1.11
CA ALA A 234 -7.71 -19.81 2.50
C ALA A 234 -8.17 -18.55 3.25
N LEU A 235 -8.37 -17.45 2.54
CA LEU A 235 -8.71 -16.13 3.10
C LEU A 235 -10.20 -15.80 2.97
N ASP A 236 -11.02 -16.73 2.50
CA ASP A 236 -12.44 -16.51 2.27
C ASP A 236 -13.16 -16.09 3.57
N SER A 237 -14.19 -15.25 3.43
CA SER A 237 -14.99 -14.76 4.56
C SER A 237 -16.04 -15.75 5.06
N SER A 238 -16.26 -16.86 4.34
CA SER A 238 -17.22 -17.89 4.73
C SER A 238 -16.88 -18.52 6.09
N ALA A 239 -17.89 -19.13 6.73
CA ALA A 239 -17.73 -19.80 8.01
C ALA A 239 -16.76 -20.99 7.92
N LYS A 240 -16.81 -21.73 6.79
CA LYS A 240 -15.91 -22.85 6.52
C LYS A 240 -15.07 -22.55 5.29
N ARG A 241 -13.76 -22.51 5.46
CA ARG A 241 -12.80 -22.26 4.37
C ARG A 241 -12.26 -23.60 3.87
N MET A 242 -12.88 -24.11 2.82
CA MET A 242 -12.48 -25.39 2.24
C MET A 242 -11.49 -25.14 1.08
N ILE A 243 -10.30 -25.71 1.20
CA ILE A 243 -9.28 -25.69 0.16
C ILE A 243 -9.25 -27.06 -0.52
N SER A 244 -9.21 -27.10 -1.84
CA SER A 244 -9.17 -28.36 -2.59
C SER A 244 -8.13 -28.32 -3.70
N TRP A 245 -7.50 -29.47 -3.94
CA TRP A 245 -6.59 -29.74 -5.03
C TRP A 245 -7.17 -30.87 -5.90
N ASN A 246 -7.78 -30.52 -7.01
CA ASN A 246 -8.57 -31.45 -7.83
C ASN A 246 -7.75 -32.16 -8.92
N THR A 247 -6.42 -32.14 -8.84
CA THR A 247 -5.53 -32.77 -9.81
C THR A 247 -4.68 -33.83 -9.11
N GLU A 248 -4.48 -34.97 -9.76
CA GLU A 248 -3.59 -36.01 -9.22
C GLU A 248 -2.18 -35.46 -8.98
N SER A 249 -1.66 -35.68 -7.76
CA SER A 249 -0.32 -35.28 -7.37
C SER A 249 0.35 -36.36 -6.54
N THR A 250 1.37 -36.97 -7.12
CA THR A 250 2.20 -37.95 -6.40
C THR A 250 2.94 -37.35 -5.21
N ALA A 251 3.28 -36.05 -5.29
CA ALA A 251 3.92 -35.33 -4.18
C ALA A 251 2.98 -35.21 -2.98
N LEU A 252 1.72 -34.82 -3.18
CA LEU A 252 0.73 -34.69 -2.09
C LEU A 252 0.42 -36.05 -1.47
N ARG A 253 0.26 -37.10 -2.27
CA ARG A 253 0.03 -38.46 -1.77
C ARG A 253 1.19 -38.98 -0.92
N ARG A 254 2.44 -38.74 -1.34
CA ARG A 254 3.63 -39.15 -0.59
C ARG A 254 3.72 -38.47 0.78
N GLU A 255 3.30 -37.23 0.86
CA GLU A 255 3.30 -36.44 2.10
C GLU A 255 2.02 -36.62 2.94
N GLY A 256 1.08 -37.44 2.49
CA GLY A 256 -0.19 -37.65 3.18
C GLY A 256 -1.12 -36.45 3.23
N VAL A 257 -0.95 -35.52 2.28
CA VAL A 257 -1.81 -34.33 2.19
C VAL A 257 -3.10 -34.69 1.45
N PRO A 258 -4.28 -34.47 2.06
CA PRO A 258 -5.56 -34.80 1.44
C PRO A 258 -5.88 -33.88 0.28
N GLU A 259 -6.74 -34.35 -0.65
CA GLU A 259 -7.20 -33.57 -1.80
C GLU A 259 -8.10 -32.37 -1.39
N LYS A 260 -8.65 -32.42 -0.18
CA LYS A 260 -9.51 -31.35 0.38
C LYS A 260 -9.39 -31.29 1.88
N PHE A 261 -9.29 -30.10 2.43
CA PHE A 261 -9.25 -29.86 3.87
C PHE A 261 -9.89 -28.52 4.24
N GLU A 262 -10.31 -28.39 5.50
CA GLU A 262 -10.75 -27.11 6.06
C GLU A 262 -9.53 -26.36 6.59
N PHE A 263 -9.41 -25.08 6.24
CA PHE A 263 -8.35 -24.21 6.72
C PHE A 263 -8.89 -23.29 7.82
N CYS A 264 -8.45 -23.51 9.06
CA CYS A 264 -8.83 -22.70 10.23
C CYS A 264 -7.70 -21.75 10.68
N GLY A 265 -6.52 -21.86 10.10
CA GLY A 265 -5.36 -21.01 10.39
C GLY A 265 -5.48 -19.59 9.88
N SER A 266 -4.42 -18.80 10.08
CA SER A 266 -4.25 -17.43 9.61
C SER A 266 -3.05 -17.32 8.67
N VAL A 267 -3.08 -16.35 7.76
CA VAL A 267 -1.97 -16.09 6.83
C VAL A 267 -1.50 -14.64 6.98
N ILE A 268 -0.19 -14.46 7.21
CA ILE A 268 0.46 -13.15 7.18
C ILE A 268 1.37 -13.11 5.95
N PHE A 269 1.12 -12.18 5.05
CA PHE A 269 1.92 -11.97 3.86
C PHE A 269 2.77 -10.71 4.01
N ILE A 270 4.11 -10.86 3.97
CA ILE A 270 5.06 -9.75 4.07
C ILE A 270 5.73 -9.57 2.71
N THR A 271 5.66 -8.36 2.16
CA THR A 271 6.21 -8.07 0.83
C THR A 271 6.78 -6.65 0.75
N ASN A 272 7.64 -6.44 -0.24
CA ASN A 272 8.12 -5.12 -0.64
C ASN A 272 7.36 -4.56 -1.86
N LEU A 273 6.41 -5.32 -2.42
CA LEU A 273 5.62 -4.91 -3.57
C LEU A 273 4.62 -3.82 -3.21
N LYS A 274 4.44 -2.89 -4.14
CA LYS A 274 3.35 -1.90 -4.11
C LYS A 274 2.25 -2.39 -5.02
N PHE A 275 1.14 -2.80 -4.46
CA PHE A 275 0.01 -3.38 -5.19
C PHE A 275 -0.66 -2.40 -6.14
N ASP A 276 -0.60 -1.10 -5.87
CA ASP A 276 -1.14 -0.03 -6.73
C ASP A 276 -0.56 -0.01 -8.14
N ASN A 277 0.67 -0.55 -8.32
CA ASN A 277 1.36 -0.60 -9.60
C ASN A 277 1.01 -1.84 -10.45
N ALA A 278 0.25 -2.78 -9.92
CA ALA A 278 -0.16 -3.98 -10.66
C ALA A 278 -1.14 -3.64 -11.79
N LYS A 279 -1.07 -4.38 -12.90
CA LYS A 279 -1.92 -4.18 -14.09
C LYS A 279 -2.50 -5.50 -14.58
N GLY A 280 -3.65 -5.41 -15.29
CA GLY A 280 -4.29 -6.56 -15.95
C GLY A 280 -4.88 -7.57 -14.96
N LYS A 281 -5.00 -8.84 -15.36
CA LYS A 281 -5.61 -9.92 -14.57
C LYS A 281 -5.00 -10.09 -13.16
N ILE A 282 -3.70 -9.85 -13.03
CA ILE A 282 -3.01 -9.96 -11.74
C ILE A 282 -3.54 -8.91 -10.76
N LYS A 283 -3.85 -7.71 -11.24
CA LYS A 283 -4.46 -6.68 -10.40
C LYS A 283 -5.78 -7.14 -9.81
N ASP A 284 -6.66 -7.72 -10.63
CA ASP A 284 -7.98 -8.20 -10.17
C ASP A 284 -7.83 -9.30 -9.11
N HIS A 285 -6.83 -10.18 -9.26
CA HIS A 285 -6.52 -11.20 -8.25
C HIS A 285 -5.96 -10.62 -6.96
N LEU A 286 -5.06 -9.64 -7.05
CA LEU A 286 -4.49 -8.96 -5.88
C LEU A 286 -5.55 -8.15 -5.14
N ASP A 287 -6.41 -7.41 -5.86
CA ASP A 287 -7.53 -6.69 -5.29
C ASP A 287 -8.50 -7.63 -4.55
N ALA A 288 -8.71 -8.84 -5.10
CA ALA A 288 -9.52 -9.88 -4.46
C ALA A 288 -8.88 -10.44 -3.18
N ILE A 289 -7.55 -10.52 -3.09
CA ILE A 289 -6.84 -10.90 -1.86
C ILE A 289 -6.89 -9.75 -0.86
N LEU A 290 -6.60 -8.53 -1.29
CA LEU A 290 -6.64 -7.34 -0.42
C LEU A 290 -8.02 -7.12 0.19
N SER A 291 -9.09 -7.41 -0.54
CA SER A 291 -10.46 -7.32 -0.01
C SER A 291 -10.77 -8.32 1.12
N ARG A 292 -9.95 -9.36 1.27
CA ARG A 292 -10.10 -10.43 2.29
C ARG A 292 -9.10 -10.32 3.44
N CYS A 293 -8.11 -9.43 3.30
CA CYS A 293 -7.04 -9.22 4.25
C CYS A 293 -7.10 -7.84 4.87
N HIS A 294 -6.59 -7.72 6.07
CA HIS A 294 -6.17 -6.42 6.57
C HIS A 294 -4.88 -6.00 5.86
N TYR A 295 -4.81 -4.75 5.43
CA TYR A 295 -3.66 -4.20 4.73
C TYR A 295 -2.95 -3.18 5.59
N LEU A 296 -1.69 -3.43 5.90
CA LEU A 296 -0.84 -2.55 6.69
C LEU A 296 0.35 -2.07 5.86
N ASP A 297 0.38 -0.77 5.59
CA ASP A 297 1.48 -0.11 4.90
C ASP A 297 2.45 0.54 5.89
N LEU A 298 3.67 0.01 5.95
CA LEU A 298 4.77 0.51 6.76
C LEU A 298 5.76 1.34 5.93
N THR A 299 5.30 1.95 4.85
CA THR A 299 6.14 2.81 4.01
C THR A 299 6.63 4.03 4.80
N LEU A 300 7.93 4.25 4.73
CA LEU A 300 8.60 5.44 5.24
C LEU A 300 9.01 6.29 4.04
N ASP A 301 8.26 7.36 3.79
CA ASP A 301 8.35 8.13 2.54
C ASP A 301 9.63 8.95 2.46
N THR A 302 10.05 9.53 3.57
CA THR A 302 11.17 10.46 3.61
C THR A 302 12.45 9.84 4.16
N MET A 303 13.59 10.42 3.81
CA MET A 303 14.87 10.06 4.41
C MET A 303 14.90 10.36 5.92
N ARG A 304 14.18 11.42 6.33
CA ARG A 304 13.96 11.79 7.73
C ARG A 304 13.27 10.65 8.50
N ASP A 305 12.15 10.13 7.98
CA ASP A 305 11.40 9.03 8.60
C ASP A 305 12.26 7.77 8.76
N LYS A 306 13.04 7.43 7.73
CA LYS A 306 13.95 6.29 7.78
C LYS A 306 15.01 6.44 8.85
N MET A 307 15.58 7.65 9.01
CA MET A 307 16.55 7.93 10.07
C MET A 307 15.90 7.94 11.45
N LEU A 308 14.70 8.48 11.61
CA LEU A 308 13.95 8.42 12.85
C LEU A 308 13.70 6.96 13.27
N ARG A 309 13.29 6.11 12.32
CA ARG A 309 13.12 4.66 12.59
C ARG A 309 14.44 3.99 12.98
N VAL A 310 15.53 4.31 12.31
CA VAL A 310 16.87 3.79 12.68
C VAL A 310 17.21 4.18 14.11
N LYS A 311 17.09 5.47 14.47
CA LYS A 311 17.37 5.97 15.81
C LYS A 311 16.52 5.28 16.88
N GLN A 312 15.23 5.09 16.59
CA GLN A 312 14.31 4.40 17.47
C GLN A 312 14.77 2.97 17.75
N ILE A 313 14.95 2.14 16.72
CA ILE A 313 15.25 0.72 16.88
C ILE A 313 16.65 0.48 17.44
N VAL A 314 17.60 1.37 17.14
CA VAL A 314 18.92 1.34 17.77
C VAL A 314 18.80 1.70 19.26
N GLY A 315 17.98 2.69 19.61
CA GLY A 315 17.66 3.04 21.00
C GLY A 315 16.96 1.93 21.77
N ASP A 316 16.10 1.15 21.09
CA ASP A 316 15.39 -0.01 21.63
C ASP A 316 16.28 -1.27 21.77
N GLY A 317 17.60 -1.15 21.57
CA GLY A 317 18.55 -2.22 21.88
C GLY A 317 18.98 -3.10 20.69
N MET A 318 18.71 -2.72 19.44
CA MET A 318 19.08 -3.51 18.26
C MET A 318 20.58 -3.95 18.22
N LEU A 319 21.45 -3.13 18.81
CA LEU A 319 22.89 -3.35 18.78
C LEU A 319 23.46 -4.01 20.06
N GLU A 320 22.62 -4.40 21.03
CA GLU A 320 23.06 -5.04 22.29
C GLU A 320 23.93 -6.28 22.05
N LYS A 321 23.58 -7.08 21.05
CA LYS A 321 24.35 -8.28 20.66
C LYS A 321 25.81 -8.02 20.28
N TYR A 322 26.15 -6.76 19.95
CA TYR A 322 27.53 -6.39 19.59
C TYR A 322 28.36 -5.98 20.81
N ASN A 323 27.73 -5.75 21.99
CA ASN A 323 28.36 -5.27 23.20
C ASN A 323 29.13 -3.95 22.98
N PHE A 324 28.57 -3.03 22.22
CA PHE A 324 29.13 -1.69 22.01
C PHE A 324 28.83 -0.79 23.18
N SER A 325 29.76 0.11 23.51
CA SER A 325 29.51 1.21 24.43
C SER A 325 28.46 2.19 23.86
N LYS A 326 27.87 3.01 24.71
CA LYS A 326 26.92 4.05 24.28
C LYS A 326 27.54 5.02 23.27
N ASP A 327 28.81 5.39 23.47
CA ASP A 327 29.52 6.28 22.56
C ASP A 327 29.80 5.62 21.20
N GLU A 328 30.06 4.34 21.19
CA GLU A 328 30.23 3.59 19.94
C GLU A 328 28.94 3.48 19.15
N VAL A 329 27.81 3.26 19.83
CA VAL A 329 26.47 3.25 19.22
C VAL A 329 26.14 4.64 18.68
N ALA A 330 26.36 5.70 19.48
CA ALA A 330 26.13 7.07 19.06
C ALA A 330 26.99 7.44 17.82
N GLY A 331 28.25 7.06 17.82
CA GLY A 331 29.16 7.28 16.68
C GLY A 331 28.71 6.59 15.39
N LEU A 332 28.12 5.38 15.50
CA LEU A 332 27.55 4.66 14.36
C LEU A 332 26.31 5.40 13.80
N VAL A 333 25.41 5.84 14.67
CA VAL A 333 24.21 6.58 14.27
C VAL A 333 24.58 7.93 13.65
N SER A 334 25.53 8.66 14.23
CA SER A 334 26.05 9.93 13.68
C SER A 334 26.66 9.74 12.29
N TYR A 335 27.45 8.69 12.09
CA TYR A 335 27.99 8.35 10.77
C TYR A 335 26.89 8.12 9.73
N MET A 336 25.81 7.42 10.09
CA MET A 336 24.68 7.20 9.20
C MET A 336 23.95 8.50 8.89
N GLU A 337 23.73 9.36 9.88
CA GLU A 337 23.07 10.67 9.72
C GLU A 337 23.88 11.58 8.77
N GLU A 338 25.17 11.70 8.98
CA GLU A 338 26.07 12.53 8.16
C GLU A 338 26.17 12.05 6.70
N ASN A 339 26.01 10.74 6.50
CA ASN A 339 26.15 10.12 5.18
C ASN A 339 24.81 9.64 4.58
N LYS A 340 23.66 9.99 5.17
CA LYS A 340 22.34 9.47 4.77
C LYS A 340 22.04 9.58 3.28
N ASP A 341 22.45 10.68 2.64
CA ASP A 341 22.21 10.91 1.20
C ASP A 341 23.17 10.14 0.29
N LYS A 342 24.32 9.73 0.83
CA LYS A 342 25.35 8.99 0.11
C LYS A 342 25.24 7.48 0.32
N LEU A 343 24.63 7.03 1.40
CA LEU A 343 24.42 5.62 1.67
C LEU A 343 23.61 4.95 0.56
N ARG A 344 23.90 3.68 0.25
CA ARG A 344 23.11 2.88 -0.71
C ARG A 344 21.66 2.77 -0.31
N GLU A 345 21.40 2.69 0.99
CA GLU A 345 20.07 2.69 1.61
C GLU A 345 20.17 3.21 3.05
N VAL A 346 19.11 3.81 3.55
CA VAL A 346 18.94 4.08 4.97
C VAL A 346 17.92 3.07 5.50
N SER A 347 18.41 2.08 6.25
CA SER A 347 17.62 0.93 6.70
C SER A 347 18.26 0.28 7.92
N LEU A 348 17.50 -0.56 8.65
CA LEU A 348 18.04 -1.36 9.75
C LEU A 348 19.07 -2.38 9.27
N ARG A 349 18.97 -2.87 8.03
CA ARG A 349 19.99 -3.73 7.42
C ARG A 349 21.33 -2.97 7.26
N MET A 350 21.28 -1.68 6.92
CA MET A 350 22.48 -0.86 6.82
C MET A 350 23.13 -0.65 8.19
N VAL A 351 22.33 -0.43 9.24
CA VAL A 351 22.82 -0.38 10.63
C VAL A 351 23.62 -1.64 10.96
N THR A 352 23.06 -2.83 10.69
CA THR A 352 23.74 -4.11 10.94
C THR A 352 25.04 -4.22 10.15
N LYS A 353 25.03 -3.91 8.84
CA LYS A 353 26.24 -3.95 8.00
C LYS A 353 27.36 -3.06 8.56
N ILE A 354 27.02 -1.84 8.99
CA ILE A 354 28.04 -0.93 9.56
C ILE A 354 28.50 -1.41 10.95
N ALA A 355 27.60 -1.97 11.77
CA ALA A 355 27.93 -2.57 13.05
C ALA A 355 28.88 -3.76 12.89
N ASP A 356 28.66 -4.63 11.90
CA ASP A 356 29.56 -5.74 11.57
C ASP A 356 30.96 -5.24 11.23
N LEU A 357 31.06 -4.19 10.40
CA LEU A 357 32.36 -3.58 10.05
C LEU A 357 33.07 -2.99 11.29
N LYS A 358 32.31 -2.34 12.17
CA LYS A 358 32.86 -1.76 13.42
C LYS A 358 33.31 -2.85 14.38
N LYS A 359 32.57 -3.97 14.49
CA LYS A 359 32.96 -5.12 15.30
C LYS A 359 34.22 -5.79 14.74
N MET A 360 34.29 -5.93 13.41
CA MET A 360 35.41 -6.55 12.71
C MET A 360 36.70 -5.68 12.81
N SER A 361 36.57 -4.36 12.69
CA SER A 361 37.74 -3.45 12.65
C SER A 361 37.40 -2.11 13.33
N PRO A 362 37.50 -2.03 14.67
CA PRO A 362 37.09 -0.87 15.46
C PRO A 362 37.75 0.45 15.04
N THR A 363 39.00 0.42 14.54
CA THR A 363 39.75 1.61 14.14
C THR A 363 39.55 2.02 12.68
N ARG A 364 39.16 1.09 11.80
CA ARG A 364 39.08 1.32 10.35
C ARG A 364 37.66 1.20 9.78
N TRP A 365 36.67 0.92 10.60
CA TRP A 365 35.30 0.63 10.17
C TRP A 365 34.69 1.73 9.29
N ALA A 366 34.93 3.01 9.60
CA ALA A 366 34.39 4.13 8.83
C ALA A 366 34.88 4.10 7.37
N ARG A 367 36.21 3.85 7.18
CA ARG A 367 36.79 3.71 5.83
C ARG A 367 36.29 2.48 5.09
N LEU A 368 36.02 1.40 5.82
CA LEU A 368 35.40 0.20 5.25
C LEU A 368 33.94 0.50 4.81
N ALA A 369 33.19 1.22 5.65
CA ALA A 369 31.80 1.63 5.35
C ALA A 369 31.78 2.59 4.15
N GLU A 370 32.70 3.53 4.01
CA GLU A 370 32.82 4.40 2.83
C GLU A 370 32.93 3.60 1.53
N ASN A 371 33.71 2.52 1.56
CA ASN A 371 33.95 1.70 0.37
C ASN A 371 32.84 0.69 0.04
N THR A 372 32.09 0.24 1.05
CA THR A 372 31.12 -0.86 0.89
C THR A 372 29.67 -0.39 0.98
N CYS A 373 29.37 0.63 1.77
CA CYS A 373 28.03 1.09 2.08
C CYS A 373 27.62 2.38 1.33
N ILE A 374 28.57 3.14 0.80
CA ILE A 374 28.32 4.39 0.06
C ILE A 374 28.16 4.10 -1.45
N LYS A 375 27.28 4.84 -2.11
CA LYS A 375 27.13 4.84 -3.58
C LYS A 375 28.39 5.41 -4.21
N ARG A 376 28.99 4.70 -5.15
CA ARG A 376 30.00 5.31 -6.02
C ARG A 376 29.30 6.29 -6.98
N LYS A 377 29.88 7.47 -7.12
CA LYS A 377 29.42 8.46 -8.11
C LYS A 377 29.69 7.94 -9.52
#